data_7eaeb3ea49c9e908a50713d1dbec5db9
#
_entry.id   7eaeb3ea49c9e908a50713d1dbec5db9
#
_cell.length_a   1.000
_cell.length_b   1.000
_cell.length_c   1.000
_cell.angle_alpha   90.00
_cell.angle_beta   90.00
_cell.angle_gamma   90.00
#
_symmetry.space_group_name_H-M   'P 1'
#
loop_
_entity.id
_entity.type
_entity.pdbx_description
1 polymer ?
#
loop_
_entity_poly.entity_id
_entity_poly.type
_entity_poly.pdbx_seq_one_letter_code
_entity_poly.pdbx_strand_id
1 'polypeptide(L)'
;MRKWLFITLFAFVSNAYSMSCFTEEESNRNLEKIKLINEFYGDVHSIADCNNLSPINKIVCDSEELKNGMLLMSQGEVYAYENATKSEVSVSDRITFNDNFKNWLNNIIGKEKSRDVAIRKLCYIIKQKLSDEHLGSDFYYEPKIHEVISSKINQNGVVVDALNTVIYLGKSCDAVVLSYKDIKSIWYNDGDQFVIAQPSKNGKFEEKYRFNHDDKVAQLNCQKPTN
;
A
#
# COMPACT_ATOMS: atom_id res chain seq x y z
N MET A 1 21.63 50.91 34.06
CA MET A 1 20.69 50.62 32.93
C MET A 1 20.96 49.18 32.48
N ARG A 2 20.11 48.24 32.88
CA ARG A 2 20.26 46.80 32.62
C ARG A 2 19.37 46.42 31.45
N LYS A 3 19.94 46.15 30.27
CA LYS A 3 19.22 45.73 29.06
C LYS A 3 18.85 44.24 29.22
N TRP A 4 17.57 43.95 29.29
CA TRP A 4 17.03 42.60 29.21
C TRP A 4 16.93 42.21 27.73
N LEU A 5 17.69 41.19 27.33
CA LEU A 5 17.56 40.54 26.06
C LEU A 5 16.43 39.47 26.18
N PHE A 6 15.29 39.72 25.54
CA PHE A 6 14.24 38.70 25.34
C PHE A 6 14.69 37.81 24.19
N ILE A 7 15.12 36.60 24.49
CA ILE A 7 15.31 35.55 23.49
C ILE A 7 13.95 34.90 23.30
N THR A 8 13.28 35.23 22.22
CA THR A 8 12.07 34.53 21.75
C THR A 8 12.51 33.21 21.15
N LEU A 9 12.30 32.11 21.90
CA LEU A 9 12.43 30.76 21.42
C LEU A 9 11.26 30.47 20.45
N PHE A 10 11.53 30.56 19.13
CA PHE A 10 10.61 30.01 18.13
C PHE A 10 10.69 28.48 18.23
N ALA A 11 9.72 27.88 18.92
CA ALA A 11 9.47 26.44 18.84
C ALA A 11 8.97 26.14 17.42
N PHE A 12 9.82 25.63 16.55
CA PHE A 12 9.42 24.99 15.33
C PHE A 12 8.64 23.73 15.71
N VAL A 13 7.32 23.84 15.75
CA VAL A 13 6.44 22.68 15.76
C VAL A 13 6.56 22.06 14.36
N SER A 14 7.49 21.12 14.20
CA SER A 14 7.50 20.23 13.06
C SER A 14 6.20 19.42 13.14
N ASN A 15 5.20 19.82 12.39
CA ASN A 15 4.07 18.96 12.08
C ASN A 15 4.65 17.78 11.29
N ALA A 16 5.00 16.71 11.99
CA ALA A 16 5.19 15.42 11.39
C ALA A 16 3.80 15.04 10.83
N TYR A 17 3.57 15.30 9.56
CA TYR A 17 2.43 14.74 8.86
C TYR A 17 2.56 13.22 8.98
N SER A 18 1.80 12.64 9.87
CA SER A 18 1.63 11.19 9.91
C SER A 18 1.04 10.79 8.57
N MET A 19 1.80 10.03 7.79
CA MET A 19 1.32 9.52 6.51
C MET A 19 0.16 8.58 6.80
N SER A 20 -1.07 8.96 6.42
CA SER A 20 -2.25 8.13 6.56
C SER A 20 -2.28 7.08 5.47
N CYS A 21 -2.53 5.83 5.83
CA CYS A 21 -2.74 4.72 4.89
C CYS A 21 -4.10 4.78 4.22
N PHE A 22 -5.10 5.19 4.96
CA PHE A 22 -6.50 5.16 4.55
C PHE A 22 -7.09 6.57 4.60
N THR A 23 -8.08 6.82 3.79
CA THR A 23 -8.94 8.00 3.97
C THR A 23 -9.74 7.86 5.26
N GLU A 24 -10.33 8.96 5.74
CA GLU A 24 -11.20 8.92 6.92
C GLU A 24 -12.38 7.96 6.71
N GLU A 25 -12.97 7.94 5.51
CA GLU A 25 -14.07 7.04 5.16
C GLU A 25 -13.62 5.58 5.18
N GLU A 26 -12.44 5.27 4.62
CA GLU A 26 -11.88 3.92 4.65
C GLU A 26 -11.55 3.47 6.07
N SER A 27 -10.98 4.34 6.89
CA SER A 27 -10.66 4.07 8.29
C SER A 27 -11.93 3.77 9.11
N ASN A 28 -12.98 4.55 8.93
CA ASN A 28 -14.27 4.32 9.59
C ASN A 28 -14.87 2.98 9.15
N ARG A 29 -14.84 2.68 7.86
CA ARG A 29 -15.31 1.40 7.32
C ARG A 29 -14.50 0.23 7.88
N ASN A 30 -13.19 0.35 7.99
CA ASN A 30 -12.35 -0.67 8.60
C ASN A 30 -12.70 -0.93 10.06
N LEU A 31 -12.99 0.12 10.84
CA LEU A 31 -13.42 -0.01 12.23
C LEU A 31 -14.78 -0.74 12.36
N GLU A 32 -15.74 -0.43 11.49
CA GLU A 32 -17.03 -1.13 11.46
C GLU A 32 -16.85 -2.63 11.15
N LYS A 33 -15.96 -2.96 10.22
CA LYS A 33 -15.63 -4.35 9.90
C LYS A 33 -15.00 -5.09 11.07
N ILE A 34 -14.04 -4.47 11.75
CA ILE A 34 -13.42 -5.04 12.94
C ILE A 34 -14.46 -5.32 14.01
N LYS A 35 -15.42 -4.40 14.21
CA LYS A 35 -16.52 -4.59 15.14
C LYS A 35 -17.35 -5.83 14.78
N LEU A 36 -17.74 -5.97 13.50
CA LEU A 36 -18.48 -7.14 13.04
C LEU A 36 -17.70 -8.44 13.22
N ILE A 37 -16.40 -8.43 12.89
CA ILE A 37 -15.53 -9.60 13.07
C ILE A 37 -15.46 -10.00 14.55
N ASN A 38 -15.31 -9.05 15.44
CA ASN A 38 -15.28 -9.32 16.88
C ASN A 38 -16.61 -9.85 17.42
N GLU A 39 -17.73 -9.42 16.87
CA GLU A 39 -19.06 -9.94 17.21
C GLU A 39 -19.22 -11.42 16.80
N PHE A 40 -18.62 -11.84 15.67
CA PHE A 40 -18.73 -13.20 15.17
C PHE A 40 -17.68 -14.17 15.74
N TYR A 41 -16.42 -13.70 15.87
CA TYR A 41 -15.28 -14.57 16.20
C TYR A 41 -14.72 -14.30 17.59
N GLY A 42 -15.30 -13.38 18.37
CA GLY A 42 -14.73 -12.89 19.62
C GLY A 42 -13.54 -11.94 19.34
N ASP A 43 -12.82 -11.58 20.39
CA ASP A 43 -11.69 -10.64 20.26
C ASP A 43 -10.61 -11.22 19.35
N VAL A 44 -10.50 -10.64 18.16
CA VAL A 44 -9.44 -10.98 17.18
C VAL A 44 -8.27 -10.04 17.39
N HIS A 45 -7.09 -10.60 17.63
CA HIS A 45 -5.89 -9.84 17.88
C HIS A 45 -5.11 -9.59 16.59
N SER A 46 -4.56 -8.39 16.46
CA SER A 46 -3.61 -8.07 15.40
C SER A 46 -2.40 -9.01 15.47
N ILE A 47 -1.89 -9.39 14.30
CA ILE A 47 -0.62 -10.13 14.19
C ILE A 47 0.59 -9.31 14.63
N ALA A 48 0.44 -7.99 14.78
CA ALA A 48 1.50 -7.14 15.31
C ALA A 48 1.62 -7.32 16.82
N ASP A 49 2.77 -7.79 17.26
CA ASP A 49 3.12 -7.87 18.67
C ASP A 49 3.84 -6.59 19.09
N CYS A 50 3.12 -5.69 19.74
CA CYS A 50 3.66 -4.39 20.16
C CYS A 50 4.65 -4.48 21.35
N ASN A 51 4.77 -5.64 21.97
CA ASN A 51 5.82 -5.91 22.95
C ASN A 51 7.13 -6.35 22.28
N ASN A 52 7.08 -6.75 21.02
CA ASN A 52 8.23 -7.17 20.25
C ASN A 52 8.77 -6.01 19.40
N LEU A 53 10.07 -5.73 19.53
CA LEU A 53 10.74 -4.60 18.89
C LEU A 53 11.15 -4.86 17.43
N SER A 54 10.56 -5.83 16.73
CA SER A 54 10.85 -6.00 15.31
C SER A 54 10.56 -4.72 14.51
N PRO A 55 11.27 -4.46 13.40
CA PRO A 55 11.08 -3.24 12.61
C PRO A 55 9.63 -3.05 12.15
N ILE A 56 8.96 -4.15 11.75
CA ILE A 56 7.56 -4.09 11.31
C ILE A 56 6.62 -3.79 12.47
N ASN A 57 6.83 -4.41 13.63
CA ASN A 57 5.99 -4.15 14.80
C ASN A 57 6.08 -2.70 15.24
N LYS A 58 7.28 -2.10 15.22
CA LYS A 58 7.45 -0.67 15.50
C LYS A 58 6.63 0.21 14.56
N ILE A 59 6.66 -0.10 13.26
CA ILE A 59 5.90 0.67 12.25
C ILE A 59 4.40 0.54 12.51
N VAL A 60 3.91 -0.68 12.70
CA VAL A 60 2.49 -0.97 12.88
C VAL A 60 1.99 -0.43 14.21
N CYS A 61 2.74 -0.60 15.30
CA CYS A 61 2.31 -0.22 16.64
C CYS A 61 2.25 1.29 16.87
N ASP A 62 2.98 2.07 16.07
CA ASP A 62 2.94 3.52 16.10
C ASP A 62 1.70 4.11 15.38
N SER A 63 0.90 3.27 14.71
CA SER A 63 -0.28 3.69 13.95
C SER A 63 -1.47 2.77 14.21
N GLU A 64 -2.53 3.32 14.78
CA GLU A 64 -3.80 2.59 15.00
C GLU A 64 -4.39 2.10 13.68
N GLU A 65 -4.28 2.90 12.65
CA GLU A 65 -4.74 2.63 11.30
C GLU A 65 -4.03 1.41 10.69
N LEU A 66 -2.70 1.33 10.84
CA LEU A 66 -1.93 0.17 10.40
C LEU A 66 -2.25 -1.10 11.21
N LYS A 67 -2.45 -0.97 12.52
CA LYS A 67 -2.90 -2.10 13.35
C LYS A 67 -4.24 -2.66 12.85
N ASN A 68 -5.19 -1.78 12.59
CA ASN A 68 -6.52 -2.16 12.10
C ASN A 68 -6.45 -2.80 10.72
N GLY A 69 -5.66 -2.24 9.81
CA GLY A 69 -5.43 -2.82 8.49
C GLY A 69 -4.78 -4.22 8.57
N MET A 70 -3.79 -4.39 9.43
CA MET A 70 -3.12 -5.67 9.65
C MET A 70 -4.06 -6.72 10.26
N LEU A 71 -4.92 -6.31 11.19
CA LEU A 71 -5.95 -7.18 11.77
C LEU A 71 -6.90 -7.70 10.68
N LEU A 72 -7.46 -6.79 9.88
CA LEU A 72 -8.38 -7.14 8.81
C LEU A 72 -7.72 -8.05 7.77
N MET A 73 -6.47 -7.76 7.39
CA MET A 73 -5.74 -8.56 6.44
C MET A 73 -5.48 -9.97 6.96
N SER A 74 -5.08 -10.13 8.21
CA SER A 74 -4.89 -11.42 8.86
C SER A 74 -6.19 -12.23 8.92
N GLN A 75 -7.29 -11.58 9.26
CA GLN A 75 -8.60 -12.23 9.31
C GLN A 75 -9.10 -12.60 7.91
N GLY A 76 -8.76 -11.80 6.90
CA GLY A 76 -9.06 -12.10 5.51
C GLY A 76 -8.42 -13.36 5.00
N GLU A 77 -7.16 -13.60 5.33
CA GLU A 77 -6.46 -14.84 4.98
C GLU A 77 -7.11 -16.07 5.60
N VAL A 78 -7.50 -15.97 6.87
CA VAL A 78 -8.24 -17.04 7.56
C VAL A 78 -9.55 -17.33 6.85
N TYR A 79 -10.33 -16.29 6.55
CA TYR A 79 -11.60 -16.44 5.88
C TYR A 79 -11.47 -17.03 4.46
N ALA A 80 -10.48 -16.57 3.70
CA ALA A 80 -10.19 -17.12 2.37
C ALA A 80 -9.85 -18.60 2.43
N TYR A 81 -9.04 -19.01 3.41
CA TYR A 81 -8.71 -20.42 3.64
C TYR A 81 -9.95 -21.26 3.99
N GLU A 82 -10.76 -20.80 4.95
CA GLU A 82 -11.99 -21.49 5.36
C GLU A 82 -12.96 -21.64 4.19
N ASN A 83 -13.09 -20.61 3.37
CA ASN A 83 -13.92 -20.69 2.17
C ASN A 83 -13.39 -21.67 1.12
N ALA A 84 -12.09 -21.72 0.93
CA ALA A 84 -11.47 -22.61 -0.05
C ALA A 84 -11.53 -24.08 0.41
N THR A 85 -11.29 -24.35 1.68
CA THR A 85 -11.21 -25.71 2.24
C THR A 85 -12.55 -26.22 2.77
N LYS A 86 -13.53 -25.33 2.98
CA LYS A 86 -14.79 -25.62 3.69
C LYS A 86 -14.60 -26.19 5.09
N SER A 87 -13.49 -25.81 5.71
CA SER A 87 -13.10 -26.28 7.05
C SER A 87 -12.70 -25.08 7.91
N GLU A 88 -13.06 -25.10 9.17
CA GLU A 88 -12.59 -24.09 10.13
C GLU A 88 -11.07 -24.23 10.34
N VAL A 89 -10.40 -23.09 10.47
CA VAL A 89 -8.98 -23.06 10.79
C VAL A 89 -8.78 -23.37 12.27
N SER A 90 -8.02 -24.43 12.56
CA SER A 90 -7.67 -24.74 13.95
C SER A 90 -6.83 -23.64 14.59
N VAL A 91 -6.81 -23.57 15.92
CA VAL A 91 -5.98 -22.59 16.65
C VAL A 91 -4.50 -22.73 16.29
N SER A 92 -4.00 -23.95 16.12
CA SER A 92 -2.61 -24.22 15.73
C SER A 92 -2.31 -23.75 14.32
N ASP A 93 -3.24 -23.95 13.37
CA ASP A 93 -3.08 -23.51 12.00
C ASP A 93 -3.11 -21.97 11.91
N ARG A 94 -3.98 -21.33 12.69
CA ARG A 94 -4.04 -19.87 12.79
C ARG A 94 -2.74 -19.28 13.30
N ILE A 95 -2.09 -19.87 14.29
CA ILE A 95 -0.78 -19.46 14.77
C ILE A 95 0.26 -19.60 13.64
N THR A 96 0.26 -20.72 12.93
CA THR A 96 1.16 -20.98 11.81
C THR A 96 0.96 -19.97 10.68
N PHE A 97 -0.28 -19.67 10.33
CA PHE A 97 -0.62 -18.63 9.36
C PHE A 97 -0.06 -17.28 9.76
N ASN A 98 -0.29 -16.87 11.00
CA ASN A 98 0.18 -15.57 11.49
C ASN A 98 1.71 -15.48 11.49
N ASP A 99 2.42 -16.54 11.85
CA ASP A 99 3.88 -16.56 11.85
C ASP A 99 4.47 -16.57 10.44
N ASN A 100 3.89 -17.32 9.52
CA ASN A 100 4.27 -17.29 8.11
C ASN A 100 4.06 -15.90 7.51
N PHE A 101 2.95 -15.28 7.83
CA PHE A 101 2.62 -13.95 7.38
C PHE A 101 3.58 -12.88 7.93
N LYS A 102 3.90 -12.92 9.22
CA LYS A 102 4.91 -12.04 9.84
C LYS A 102 6.27 -12.19 9.16
N ASN A 103 6.70 -13.43 8.91
CA ASN A 103 7.96 -13.71 8.24
C ASN A 103 7.97 -13.17 6.81
N TRP A 104 6.89 -13.35 6.07
CA TRP A 104 6.72 -12.80 4.73
C TRP A 104 6.81 -11.27 4.71
N LEU A 105 6.07 -10.59 5.60
CA LEU A 105 6.13 -9.14 5.74
C LEU A 105 7.52 -8.63 6.10
N ASN A 106 8.18 -9.26 7.07
CA ASN A 106 9.54 -8.91 7.45
C ASN A 106 10.51 -9.04 6.27
N ASN A 107 10.34 -10.02 5.40
CA ASN A 107 11.15 -10.18 4.19
C ASN A 107 10.90 -9.07 3.16
N ILE A 108 9.69 -8.54 3.08
CA ILE A 108 9.32 -7.49 2.12
C ILE A 108 9.77 -6.12 2.60
N ILE A 109 9.43 -5.75 3.85
CA ILE A 109 9.67 -4.39 4.35
C ILE A 109 10.86 -4.28 5.29
N GLY A 110 11.31 -5.38 5.89
CA GLY A 110 12.43 -5.37 6.85
C GLY A 110 13.77 -4.97 6.24
N LYS A 111 13.89 -4.95 4.91
CA LYS A 111 15.07 -4.50 4.15
C LYS A 111 15.03 -3.01 3.78
N GLU A 112 13.89 -2.36 4.01
CA GLU A 112 13.73 -0.95 3.66
C GLU A 112 14.56 -0.06 4.59
N LYS A 113 15.36 0.81 3.99
CA LYS A 113 16.25 1.73 4.74
C LYS A 113 15.50 2.96 5.26
N SER A 114 14.42 3.32 4.61
CA SER A 114 13.57 4.46 4.97
C SER A 114 12.29 3.98 5.62
N ARG A 115 11.98 4.56 6.80
CA ARG A 115 10.71 4.31 7.51
C ARG A 115 9.51 4.68 6.62
N ASP A 116 9.56 5.79 5.91
CA ASP A 116 8.47 6.27 5.08
C ASP A 116 8.22 5.34 3.88
N VAL A 117 9.29 4.80 3.29
CA VAL A 117 9.18 3.80 2.23
C VAL A 117 8.55 2.52 2.77
N ALA A 118 8.97 2.06 3.95
CA ALA A 118 8.39 0.88 4.59
C ALA A 118 6.91 1.06 4.90
N ILE A 119 6.50 2.24 5.41
CA ILE A 119 5.10 2.57 5.67
C ILE A 119 4.28 2.54 4.37
N ARG A 120 4.70 3.24 3.32
CA ARG A 120 4.01 3.22 2.02
C ARG A 120 3.85 1.82 1.47
N LYS A 121 4.91 1.04 1.51
CA LYS A 121 4.90 -0.36 1.04
C LYS A 121 3.93 -1.21 1.85
N LEU A 122 3.93 -1.06 3.17
CA LEU A 122 3.00 -1.76 4.06
C LEU A 122 1.55 -1.35 3.80
N CYS A 123 1.27 -0.05 3.67
CA CYS A 123 -0.04 0.46 3.32
C CYS A 123 -0.55 -0.13 2.01
N TYR A 124 0.31 -0.15 0.99
CA TYR A 124 -0.02 -0.73 -0.30
C TYR A 124 -0.36 -2.22 -0.19
N ILE A 125 0.46 -2.99 0.54
CA ILE A 125 0.24 -4.43 0.73
C ILE A 125 -1.08 -4.68 1.47
N ILE A 126 -1.36 -3.93 2.53
CA ILE A 126 -2.62 -4.05 3.28
C ILE A 126 -3.81 -3.80 2.35
N LYS A 127 -3.79 -2.69 1.59
CA LYS A 127 -4.86 -2.35 0.65
C LYS A 127 -5.05 -3.44 -0.41
N GLN A 128 -3.97 -3.93 -0.98
CA GLN A 128 -4.00 -5.00 -1.99
C GLN A 128 -4.60 -6.28 -1.41
N LYS A 129 -4.17 -6.68 -0.22
CA LYS A 129 -4.69 -7.88 0.44
C LYS A 129 -6.16 -7.76 0.81
N LEU A 130 -6.60 -6.63 1.31
CA LEU A 130 -8.02 -6.38 1.58
C LEU A 130 -8.87 -6.41 0.31
N SER A 131 -8.28 -6.06 -0.84
CA SER A 131 -8.92 -6.18 -2.15
C SER A 131 -8.97 -7.63 -2.64
N ASP A 132 -7.86 -8.36 -2.55
CA ASP A 132 -7.72 -9.70 -3.13
C ASP A 132 -8.50 -10.78 -2.36
N GLU A 133 -8.60 -10.64 -1.04
CA GLU A 133 -9.13 -11.69 -0.17
C GLU A 133 -10.65 -11.65 0.01
N HIS A 134 -11.34 -10.68 -0.58
CA HIS A 134 -12.80 -10.60 -0.65
C HIS A 134 -13.50 -11.05 0.64
N LEU A 135 -13.26 -10.36 1.74
CA LEU A 135 -13.87 -10.63 3.04
C LEU A 135 -15.40 -10.47 3.05
N GLY A 136 -16.07 -11.02 2.04
CA GLY A 136 -17.44 -10.68 1.68
C GLY A 136 -17.50 -9.37 0.88
N SER A 137 -18.61 -9.10 0.19
CA SER A 137 -18.77 -7.91 -0.65
C SER A 137 -18.48 -6.60 0.09
N ASP A 138 -18.79 -6.57 1.37
CA ASP A 138 -18.58 -5.40 2.20
C ASP A 138 -17.14 -5.16 2.63
N PHE A 139 -16.23 -6.14 2.47
CA PHE A 139 -14.82 -6.02 2.81
C PHE A 139 -13.95 -5.76 1.59
N TYR A 140 -14.53 -5.80 0.39
CA TYR A 140 -13.83 -5.51 -0.82
C TYR A 140 -13.32 -4.07 -0.84
N TYR A 141 -12.03 -3.93 -1.12
CA TYR A 141 -11.38 -2.66 -1.34
C TYR A 141 -10.50 -2.75 -2.59
N GLU A 142 -10.86 -2.01 -3.61
CA GLU A 142 -10.06 -1.87 -4.82
C GLU A 142 -9.56 -0.42 -4.94
N PRO A 143 -8.27 -0.18 -4.81
CA PRO A 143 -7.74 1.16 -4.99
C PRO A 143 -7.89 1.57 -6.46
N LYS A 144 -8.61 2.66 -6.70
CA LYS A 144 -8.72 3.26 -8.05
C LYS A 144 -7.41 3.93 -8.47
N ILE A 145 -6.63 4.37 -7.49
CA ILE A 145 -5.35 5.05 -7.68
C ILE A 145 -4.34 4.30 -6.85
N HIS A 146 -3.30 3.80 -7.51
CA HIS A 146 -2.25 3.02 -6.87
C HIS A 146 -1.14 3.91 -6.34
N GLU A 147 -0.54 3.49 -5.23
CA GLU A 147 0.59 4.18 -4.63
C GLU A 147 1.91 3.79 -5.31
N VAL A 148 2.75 4.78 -5.55
CA VAL A 148 4.16 4.56 -5.87
C VAL A 148 4.92 4.35 -4.56
N ILE A 149 5.51 3.16 -4.39
CA ILE A 149 6.28 2.82 -3.19
C ILE A 149 7.65 3.51 -3.26
N SER A 150 8.31 3.39 -4.40
CA SER A 150 9.57 4.07 -4.67
C SER A 150 9.79 4.24 -6.17
N SER A 151 10.59 5.22 -6.54
CA SER A 151 10.97 5.46 -7.93
C SER A 151 12.47 5.76 -8.06
N LYS A 152 13.05 5.42 -9.22
CA LYS A 152 14.46 5.66 -9.53
C LYS A 152 14.64 6.03 -10.99
N ILE A 153 15.25 7.19 -11.24
CA ILE A 153 15.62 7.60 -12.61
C ILE A 153 16.79 6.74 -13.11
N ASN A 154 16.73 6.37 -14.36
CA ASN A 154 17.85 5.80 -15.10
C ASN A 154 18.04 6.55 -16.43
N GLN A 155 19.01 6.10 -17.23
CA GLN A 155 19.34 6.75 -18.50
C GLN A 155 18.16 6.82 -19.48
N ASN A 156 17.26 5.83 -19.47
CA ASN A 156 16.20 5.67 -20.46
C ASN A 156 14.80 5.97 -19.93
N GLY A 157 14.63 6.24 -18.64
CA GLY A 157 13.32 6.51 -18.04
C GLY A 157 13.32 6.45 -16.51
N VAL A 158 12.22 6.01 -15.96
CA VAL A 158 12.02 5.82 -14.51
C VAL A 158 11.61 4.38 -14.22
N VAL A 159 12.24 3.79 -13.24
CA VAL A 159 11.82 2.51 -12.65
C VAL A 159 10.97 2.82 -11.42
N VAL A 160 9.77 2.29 -11.37
CA VAL A 160 8.80 2.48 -10.30
C VAL A 160 8.55 1.13 -9.63
N ASP A 161 8.60 1.09 -8.30
CA ASP A 161 8.13 -0.02 -7.48
C ASP A 161 6.69 0.27 -7.06
N ALA A 162 5.75 -0.50 -7.57
CA ALA A 162 4.32 -0.37 -7.30
C ALA A 162 3.61 -1.70 -7.65
N LEU A 163 2.38 -1.89 -7.23
CA LEU A 163 1.57 -3.09 -7.56
C LEU A 163 2.28 -4.42 -7.24
N ASN A 164 3.10 -4.48 -6.19
CA ASN A 164 3.95 -5.63 -5.88
C ASN A 164 4.86 -6.07 -7.04
N THR A 165 5.14 -5.18 -7.98
CA THR A 165 5.98 -5.41 -9.15
C THR A 165 6.82 -4.19 -9.46
N VAL A 166 7.77 -4.38 -10.34
CA VAL A 166 8.58 -3.29 -10.88
C VAL A 166 7.98 -2.86 -12.21
N ILE A 167 7.84 -1.55 -12.37
CA ILE A 167 7.32 -0.92 -13.58
C ILE A 167 8.43 -0.06 -14.17
N TYR A 168 8.69 -0.24 -15.43
CA TYR A 168 9.58 0.63 -16.20
C TYR A 168 8.74 1.60 -17.04
N LEU A 169 9.01 2.88 -16.91
CA LEU A 169 8.38 3.97 -17.66
C LEU A 169 9.46 4.63 -18.55
N GLY A 170 9.39 4.37 -19.84
CA GLY A 170 10.37 4.86 -20.80
C GLY A 170 10.16 6.32 -21.19
N LYS A 171 11.25 7.02 -21.57
CA LYS A 171 11.19 8.38 -22.14
C LYS A 171 10.40 8.46 -23.44
N SER A 172 10.23 7.34 -24.12
CA SER A 172 9.43 7.22 -25.35
C SER A 172 7.95 6.95 -25.06
N CYS A 173 7.53 7.10 -23.80
CA CYS A 173 6.17 6.85 -23.32
C CYS A 173 5.74 5.37 -23.42
N ASP A 174 6.68 4.47 -23.59
CA ASP A 174 6.48 3.04 -23.44
C ASP A 174 6.49 2.63 -21.95
N ALA A 175 5.76 1.60 -21.62
CA ALA A 175 5.76 1.04 -20.27
C ALA A 175 5.93 -0.48 -20.30
N VAL A 176 6.66 -0.99 -19.32
CA VAL A 176 6.77 -2.43 -19.06
C VAL A 176 6.43 -2.71 -17.61
N VAL A 177 5.37 -3.45 -17.39
CA VAL A 177 5.03 -3.99 -16.06
C VAL A 177 5.67 -5.39 -15.97
N LEU A 178 6.58 -5.60 -15.05
CA LEU A 178 7.40 -6.80 -15.02
C LEU A 178 6.57 -8.09 -14.90
N SER A 179 5.46 -8.04 -14.18
CA SER A 179 4.52 -9.16 -14.07
C SER A 179 3.78 -9.49 -15.38
N TYR A 180 3.77 -8.55 -16.35
CA TYR A 180 3.07 -8.64 -17.64
C TYR A 180 3.95 -8.14 -18.77
N LYS A 181 5.22 -8.53 -18.77
CA LYS A 181 6.27 -8.01 -19.67
C LYS A 181 5.98 -8.21 -21.16
N ASP A 182 5.13 -9.17 -21.50
CA ASP A 182 4.77 -9.48 -22.89
C ASP A 182 3.63 -8.60 -23.42
N ILE A 183 3.01 -7.78 -22.54
CA ILE A 183 1.95 -6.87 -22.94
C ILE A 183 2.55 -5.51 -23.27
N LYS A 184 2.40 -5.09 -24.54
CA LYS A 184 2.80 -3.76 -24.97
C LYS A 184 1.96 -2.70 -24.25
N SER A 185 2.58 -1.92 -23.39
CA SER A 185 1.91 -0.86 -22.62
C SER A 185 2.49 0.49 -23.00
N ILE A 186 1.70 1.53 -22.82
CA ILE A 186 2.13 2.93 -22.85
C ILE A 186 1.82 3.60 -21.52
N TRP A 187 2.45 4.73 -21.27
CA TRP A 187 2.13 5.53 -20.11
C TRP A 187 2.04 7.01 -20.47
N TYR A 188 1.31 7.79 -19.67
CA TYR A 188 1.18 9.22 -19.82
C TYR A 188 0.83 9.91 -18.49
N ASN A 189 1.16 11.20 -18.39
CA ASN A 189 0.70 12.05 -17.28
C ASN A 189 -0.75 12.47 -17.51
N ASP A 190 -1.55 12.49 -16.42
CA ASP A 190 -2.94 12.92 -16.41
C ASP A 190 -3.19 13.78 -15.15
N GLY A 191 -2.94 15.07 -15.26
CA GLY A 191 -2.91 16.01 -14.14
C GLY A 191 -1.78 15.68 -13.17
N ASP A 192 -2.12 15.50 -11.89
CA ASP A 192 -1.19 15.11 -10.83
C ASP A 192 -0.95 13.60 -10.74
N GLN A 193 -1.37 12.84 -11.72
CA GLN A 193 -1.29 11.39 -11.76
C GLN A 193 -0.61 10.93 -13.03
N PHE A 194 -0.17 9.67 -13.06
CA PHE A 194 0.21 9.02 -14.31
C PHE A 194 -0.57 7.72 -14.52
N VAL A 195 -0.75 7.37 -15.77
CA VAL A 195 -1.58 6.26 -16.21
C VAL A 195 -0.76 5.29 -17.04
N ILE A 196 -0.95 4.00 -16.83
CA ILE A 196 -0.51 2.95 -17.72
C ILE A 196 -1.73 2.45 -18.50
N ALA A 197 -1.64 2.47 -19.83
CA ALA A 197 -2.67 1.99 -20.71
C ALA A 197 -2.17 0.80 -21.54
N GLN A 198 -3.06 -0.14 -21.80
CA GLN A 198 -2.80 -1.35 -22.56
C GLN A 198 -3.73 -1.45 -23.78
N PRO A 199 -3.31 -2.10 -24.87
CA PRO A 199 -4.15 -2.27 -26.03
C PRO A 199 -5.36 -3.17 -25.69
N SER A 200 -6.54 -2.70 -26.02
CA SER A 200 -7.77 -3.46 -25.94
C SER A 200 -8.01 -4.26 -27.23
N LYS A 201 -9.04 -5.09 -27.24
CA LYS A 201 -9.39 -5.94 -28.39
C LYS A 201 -9.68 -5.16 -29.68
N ASN A 202 -10.08 -3.90 -29.56
CA ASN A 202 -10.35 -3.00 -30.70
C ASN A 202 -9.12 -2.21 -31.17
N GLY A 203 -7.94 -2.48 -30.59
CA GLY A 203 -6.67 -1.83 -30.93
C GLY A 203 -6.45 -0.45 -30.29
N LYS A 204 -7.41 0.06 -29.52
CA LYS A 204 -7.25 1.29 -28.76
C LYS A 204 -6.56 1.02 -27.44
N PHE A 205 -5.82 2.03 -26.93
CA PHE A 205 -5.26 1.95 -25.59
C PHE A 205 -6.33 2.33 -24.56
N GLU A 206 -6.52 1.45 -23.58
CA GLU A 206 -7.43 1.64 -22.46
C GLU A 206 -6.66 1.71 -21.17
N GLU A 207 -7.06 2.60 -20.26
CA GLU A 207 -6.48 2.72 -18.94
C GLU A 207 -6.55 1.39 -18.20
N LYS A 208 -5.40 0.95 -17.70
CA LYS A 208 -5.30 -0.28 -16.91
C LYS A 208 -4.95 0.00 -15.47
N TYR A 209 -4.00 0.92 -15.25
CA TYR A 209 -3.56 1.31 -13.92
C TYR A 209 -3.39 2.81 -13.85
N ARG A 210 -3.75 3.39 -12.72
CA ARG A 210 -3.57 4.81 -12.39
C ARG A 210 -2.78 4.92 -11.11
N PHE A 211 -1.84 5.86 -11.05
CA PHE A 211 -0.91 6.04 -9.95
C PHE A 211 -0.92 7.45 -9.44
N ASN A 212 -0.61 7.61 -8.15
CA ASN A 212 -0.36 8.91 -7.55
C ASN A 212 0.82 9.61 -8.22
N HIS A 213 0.90 10.91 -7.98
CA HIS A 213 2.01 11.73 -8.41
C HIS A 213 3.36 11.16 -7.96
N ASP A 214 4.32 11.21 -8.89
CA ASP A 214 5.72 10.97 -8.60
C ASP A 214 6.57 12.01 -9.34
N ASP A 215 7.38 12.77 -8.60
CA ASP A 215 8.17 13.87 -9.14
C ASP A 215 9.14 13.44 -10.24
N LYS A 216 9.65 12.21 -10.20
CA LYS A 216 10.60 11.70 -11.20
C LYS A 216 9.88 11.28 -12.47
N VAL A 217 8.67 10.71 -12.33
CA VAL A 217 7.82 10.36 -13.47
C VAL A 217 7.32 11.62 -14.17
N ALA A 218 6.88 12.62 -13.41
CA ALA A 218 6.39 13.88 -13.96
C ALA A 218 7.42 14.60 -14.86
N GLN A 219 8.72 14.43 -14.59
CA GLN A 219 9.80 15.02 -15.40
C GLN A 219 9.90 14.45 -16.83
N LEU A 220 9.33 13.27 -17.09
CA LEU A 220 9.42 12.64 -18.41
C LEU A 220 8.43 13.19 -19.45
N ASN A 221 7.43 13.95 -19.01
CA ASN A 221 6.50 14.71 -19.86
C ASN A 221 5.80 13.88 -20.96
N CYS A 222 5.37 12.65 -20.66
CA CYS A 222 4.55 11.87 -21.58
C CYS A 222 3.11 12.32 -21.54
N GLN A 223 2.56 12.65 -22.70
CA GLN A 223 1.19 13.12 -22.83
C GLN A 223 0.24 12.02 -23.28
N LYS A 224 -1.01 12.16 -22.91
CA LYS A 224 -2.07 11.23 -23.33
C LYS A 224 -2.14 11.20 -24.86
N PRO A 225 -2.11 10.02 -25.50
CA PRO A 225 -2.31 9.90 -26.94
C PRO A 225 -3.64 10.51 -27.37
N THR A 226 -3.63 11.34 -28.38
CA THR A 226 -4.86 11.77 -29.06
C THR A 226 -5.37 10.60 -29.91
N ASN A 227 -6.56 10.10 -29.61
CA ASN A 227 -7.23 9.03 -30.36
C ASN A 227 -7.62 9.45 -31.77
#